data_21c4cdf53ab29352f7dd5153fb5749fb
#
_entry.id   21c4cdf53ab29352f7dd5153fb5749fb
#
_cell.length_a   1.000
_cell.length_b   1.000
_cell.length_c   1.000
_cell.angle_alpha   90.00
_cell.angle_beta   90.00
_cell.angle_gamma   90.00
#
_symmetry.space_group_name_H-M   'P 1'
#
loop_
_entity.id
_entity.type
_entity.pdbx_description
1 polymer ?
#
loop_
_entity_poly.entity_id
_entity_poly.type
_entity_poly.pdbx_seq_one_letter_code
_entity_poly.pdbx_strand_id
1 'polypeptide(L)'
;MKTILTLLFAFSVSTLFSQQNSFKPGAIWPDNNGVHINAHGGGILHYNGIYYWFGEHKTEGRKGNNTLVGVHCYSSKDLYNWKDEGIALKISDDTTSLIQKGCVIERPKVIYNKKNNQFVMWFHHELKGKGYDAAMTGVAVSKNVAGPYKWLKSVNPNAGIWPVNFTAELKAMKFTEKLKDWSEEWKTAVKQGLFVQRDFTKGQMARDMALYVDDNGKAYHIHASEENLTLHISELNDDYTDFTGKYITVAPAGHNEAPSLFKKDGKYFMITSGCTGWAPNAARLMSADSIMGEWSFIGNPCLGDKADITYNSQSTYILPVPGKNGMFIFMADRWVPENAIDGRYIWLPIQFDPKGTPFLEWKDEWSY
;
A
#
# COMPACT_ATOMS: atom_id res chain seq x y z
N MET A 1 22.44 46.54 52.62
CA MET A 1 22.54 45.58 51.48
C MET A 1 21.14 45.35 50.97
N LYS A 2 20.80 45.84 49.78
CA LYS A 2 19.49 45.60 49.13
C LYS A 2 19.70 44.49 48.09
N THR A 3 19.07 43.34 48.35
CA THR A 3 19.10 42.19 47.42
C THR A 3 18.07 42.42 46.32
N ILE A 4 18.53 42.57 45.10
CA ILE A 4 17.69 42.71 43.92
C ILE A 4 17.39 41.28 43.44
N LEU A 5 16.09 40.85 43.50
CA LEU A 5 15.62 39.58 42.99
C LEU A 5 15.26 39.79 41.51
N THR A 6 16.06 39.24 40.60
CA THR A 6 15.79 39.27 39.16
C THR A 6 14.89 38.10 38.82
N LEU A 7 13.60 38.37 38.49
CA LEU A 7 12.68 37.38 37.93
C LEU A 7 13.00 37.19 36.43
N LEU A 8 13.49 36.02 36.07
CA LEU A 8 13.57 35.59 34.67
C LEU A 8 12.18 35.10 34.22
N PHE A 9 11.52 35.87 33.36
CA PHE A 9 10.35 35.41 32.62
C PHE A 9 10.82 34.57 31.41
N ALA A 10 10.62 33.26 31.49
CA ALA A 10 10.77 32.40 30.31
C ALA A 10 9.55 32.60 29.39
N PHE A 11 9.72 33.29 28.28
CA PHE A 11 8.74 33.36 27.21
C PHE A 11 8.75 32.03 26.46
N SER A 12 7.76 31.18 26.71
CA SER A 12 7.48 30.02 25.84
C SER A 12 6.86 30.56 24.55
N VAL A 13 7.63 30.60 23.47
CA VAL A 13 7.10 30.87 22.13
C VAL A 13 6.41 29.59 21.67
N SER A 14 5.10 29.49 21.88
CA SER A 14 4.27 28.48 21.24
C SER A 14 4.12 28.89 19.77
N THR A 15 4.80 28.21 18.87
CA THR A 15 4.52 28.30 17.43
C THR A 15 3.14 27.71 17.18
N LEU A 16 2.14 28.56 17.04
CA LEU A 16 0.81 28.19 16.57
C LEU A 16 0.93 27.83 15.07
N PHE A 17 1.11 26.56 14.76
CA PHE A 17 0.90 26.09 13.39
C PHE A 17 -0.58 26.30 13.05
N SER A 18 -0.83 26.93 11.90
CA SER A 18 -2.21 27.10 11.40
C SER A 18 -2.84 25.72 11.20
N GLN A 19 -3.95 25.49 11.89
CA GLN A 19 -4.73 24.25 11.74
C GLN A 19 -5.21 24.15 10.28
N GLN A 20 -4.90 23.03 9.62
CA GLN A 20 -5.40 22.75 8.29
C GLN A 20 -6.85 22.27 8.36
N ASN A 21 -7.66 22.67 7.38
CA ASN A 21 -9.07 22.30 7.27
C ASN A 21 -9.45 21.83 5.86
N SER A 22 -8.45 21.59 5.02
CA SER A 22 -8.59 21.15 3.63
C SER A 22 -7.40 20.32 3.20
N PHE A 23 -7.60 19.48 2.20
CA PHE A 23 -6.52 18.80 1.47
C PHE A 23 -6.00 19.69 0.35
N LYS A 24 -4.69 19.76 0.20
CA LYS A 24 -3.97 20.44 -0.89
C LYS A 24 -3.06 19.44 -1.59
N PRO A 25 -3.57 18.67 -2.56
CA PRO A 25 -2.82 17.60 -3.21
C PRO A 25 -1.49 18.07 -3.78
N GLY A 26 -0.41 17.39 -3.41
CA GLY A 26 0.95 17.71 -3.84
C GLY A 26 1.67 18.81 -3.05
N ALA A 27 1.02 19.45 -2.08
CA ALA A 27 1.66 20.41 -1.20
C ALA A 27 2.52 19.73 -0.11
N ILE A 28 3.39 20.51 0.53
CA ILE A 28 4.01 20.13 1.81
C ILE A 28 2.89 19.94 2.84
N TRP A 29 2.91 18.83 3.54
CA TRP A 29 1.92 18.51 4.58
C TRP A 29 2.63 18.35 5.91
N PRO A 30 2.67 19.40 6.76
CA PRO A 30 3.37 19.35 8.02
C PRO A 30 2.59 18.54 9.06
N ASP A 31 3.33 17.84 9.90
CA ASP A 31 2.82 17.24 11.13
C ASP A 31 2.73 18.28 12.27
N ASN A 32 2.44 17.82 13.49
CA ASN A 32 2.37 18.67 14.69
C ASN A 32 3.73 19.29 15.10
N ASN A 33 4.82 18.84 14.51
CA ASN A 33 6.18 19.39 14.75
C ASN A 33 6.60 20.34 13.63
N GLY A 34 5.74 20.54 12.60
CA GLY A 34 6.05 21.35 11.43
C GLY A 34 6.92 20.65 10.39
N VAL A 35 7.14 19.35 10.54
CA VAL A 35 7.91 18.52 9.62
C VAL A 35 6.98 17.90 8.59
N HIS A 36 7.40 17.84 7.31
CA HIS A 36 6.62 17.13 6.30
C HIS A 36 6.43 15.67 6.68
N ILE A 37 5.16 15.20 6.61
CA ILE A 37 4.80 13.82 6.90
C ILE A 37 5.65 12.88 6.04
N ASN A 38 6.22 11.85 6.66
CA ASN A 38 7.07 10.85 6.03
C ASN A 38 6.44 9.45 6.18
N ALA A 39 5.34 9.22 5.45
CA ALA A 39 4.54 7.99 5.49
C ALA A 39 4.19 7.53 4.07
N HIS A 40 5.24 7.31 3.25
CA HIS A 40 5.09 7.00 1.83
C HIS A 40 4.55 5.59 1.59
N GLY A 41 3.92 5.37 0.43
CA GLY A 41 3.37 4.07 0.03
C GLY A 41 2.32 3.50 0.98
N GLY A 42 1.85 4.31 1.90
CA GLY A 42 1.16 3.89 3.11
C GLY A 42 -0.33 3.60 2.96
N GLY A 43 -0.96 3.39 4.11
CA GLY A 43 -2.40 3.24 4.24
C GLY A 43 -2.88 3.68 5.62
N ILE A 44 -4.19 3.80 5.78
CA ILE A 44 -4.82 4.29 7.00
C ILE A 44 -5.65 3.19 7.67
N LEU A 45 -5.47 3.04 8.97
CA LEU A 45 -6.38 2.32 9.84
C LEU A 45 -7.21 3.33 10.64
N HIS A 46 -8.54 3.26 10.55
CA HIS A 46 -9.41 3.96 11.49
C HIS A 46 -9.71 3.04 12.68
N TYR A 47 -9.36 3.49 13.88
CA TYR A 47 -9.56 2.71 15.11
C TYR A 47 -9.95 3.62 16.28
N ASN A 48 -11.06 3.32 16.94
CA ASN A 48 -11.58 4.07 18.09
C ASN A 48 -11.72 5.58 17.84
N GLY A 49 -12.20 5.97 16.65
CA GLY A 49 -12.43 7.38 16.30
C GLY A 49 -11.17 8.15 15.90
N ILE A 50 -10.04 7.47 15.73
CA ILE A 50 -8.76 8.07 15.33
C ILE A 50 -8.28 7.37 14.05
N TYR A 51 -7.75 8.14 13.12
CA TYR A 51 -7.07 7.67 11.92
C TYR A 51 -5.59 7.48 12.22
N TYR A 52 -5.02 6.34 11.84
CA TYR A 52 -3.59 6.04 11.96
C TYR A 52 -3.02 5.80 10.58
N TRP A 53 -2.12 6.65 10.15
CA TRP A 53 -1.44 6.56 8.85
C TRP A 53 -0.09 5.89 9.04
N PHE A 54 0.09 4.74 8.42
CA PHE A 54 1.35 4.00 8.40
C PHE A 54 1.97 4.11 7.02
N GLY A 55 3.26 4.39 6.94
CA GLY A 55 3.97 4.48 5.69
C GLY A 55 5.47 4.29 5.83
N GLU A 56 6.12 4.17 4.71
CA GLU A 56 7.57 4.04 4.61
C GLU A 56 8.24 5.30 5.10
N HIS A 57 9.16 5.18 6.08
CA HIS A 57 10.04 6.28 6.46
C HIS A 57 11.20 6.35 5.49
N LYS A 58 11.11 7.22 4.51
CA LYS A 58 12.17 7.45 3.53
C LYS A 58 13.25 8.39 4.06
N THR A 59 14.45 8.27 3.53
CA THR A 59 15.59 9.16 3.85
C THR A 59 15.98 9.98 2.62
N GLU A 60 16.87 10.93 2.81
CA GLU A 60 17.33 11.83 1.75
C GLU A 60 18.08 11.08 0.63
N GLY A 61 18.00 11.66 -0.57
CA GLY A 61 18.72 11.23 -1.75
C GLY A 61 18.10 10.03 -2.47
N ARG A 62 18.72 9.62 -3.57
CA ARG A 62 18.27 8.52 -4.45
C ARG A 62 18.21 7.16 -3.77
N LYS A 63 19.04 6.93 -2.76
CA LYS A 63 19.07 5.69 -1.98
C LYS A 63 18.09 5.71 -0.80
N GLY A 64 17.33 6.79 -0.64
CA GLY A 64 16.37 6.95 0.46
C GLY A 64 15.21 5.95 0.43
N ASN A 65 15.05 5.18 -0.65
CA ASN A 65 14.14 4.05 -0.73
C ASN A 65 14.65 2.81 0.03
N ASN A 66 15.96 2.66 0.23
CA ASN A 66 16.48 1.62 1.11
C ASN A 66 16.09 1.93 2.55
N THR A 67 15.48 0.96 3.22
CA THR A 67 14.96 1.19 4.57
C THR A 67 16.10 1.29 5.58
N LEU A 68 16.28 2.47 6.14
CA LEU A 68 17.26 2.74 7.19
C LEU A 68 16.62 2.92 8.57
N VAL A 69 15.31 3.15 8.62
CA VAL A 69 14.55 3.47 9.84
C VAL A 69 13.41 2.47 10.06
N GLY A 70 12.47 2.35 9.14
CA GLY A 70 11.32 1.43 9.24
C GLY A 70 10.01 2.03 8.75
N VAL A 71 8.91 1.68 9.42
CA VAL A 71 7.57 2.19 9.13
C VAL A 71 7.20 3.27 10.15
N HIS A 72 6.83 4.45 9.67
CA HIS A 72 6.39 5.57 10.48
C HIS A 72 4.86 5.49 10.72
N CYS A 73 4.40 6.02 11.85
CA CYS A 73 3.00 6.15 12.19
C CYS A 73 2.67 7.60 12.54
N TYR A 74 1.56 8.09 12.01
CA TYR A 74 0.94 9.36 12.38
C TYR A 74 -0.50 9.12 12.79
N SER A 75 -1.06 9.96 13.67
CA SER A 75 -2.46 9.90 14.07
C SER A 75 -3.21 11.20 13.80
N SER A 76 -4.50 11.11 13.48
CA SER A 76 -5.37 12.28 13.23
C SER A 76 -6.81 12.00 13.65
N LYS A 77 -7.53 13.06 14.04
CA LYS A 77 -8.98 13.00 14.28
C LYS A 77 -9.79 13.50 13.10
N ASP A 78 -9.15 14.22 12.15
CA ASP A 78 -9.81 14.98 11.11
C ASP A 78 -9.21 14.76 9.70
N LEU A 79 -8.20 13.90 9.57
CA LEU A 79 -7.43 13.65 8.35
C LEU A 79 -6.61 14.84 7.81
N TYR A 80 -6.75 16.03 8.40
CA TYR A 80 -6.03 17.23 7.96
C TYR A 80 -4.80 17.48 8.84
N ASN A 81 -4.95 17.29 10.16
CA ASN A 81 -3.94 17.60 11.17
C ASN A 81 -3.40 16.31 11.78
N TRP A 82 -2.12 16.07 11.60
CA TRP A 82 -1.47 14.81 11.95
C TRP A 82 -0.47 15.00 13.09
N LYS A 83 -0.55 14.11 14.05
CA LYS A 83 0.40 13.97 15.15
C LYS A 83 1.40 12.88 14.80
N ASP A 84 2.69 13.16 14.93
CA ASP A 84 3.75 12.17 14.84
C ASP A 84 3.69 11.22 16.05
N GLU A 85 3.49 9.93 15.79
CA GLU A 85 3.50 8.86 16.80
C GLU A 85 4.83 8.10 16.79
N GLY A 86 5.76 8.42 15.90
CA GLY A 86 7.08 7.80 15.78
C GLY A 86 7.11 6.55 14.91
N ILE A 87 8.16 5.75 15.10
CA ILE A 87 8.41 4.56 14.29
C ILE A 87 7.64 3.37 14.84
N ALA A 88 6.62 2.94 14.08
CA ALA A 88 5.76 1.81 14.43
C ALA A 88 6.47 0.45 14.29
N LEU A 89 7.22 0.24 13.19
CA LEU A 89 8.08 -0.91 12.98
C LEU A 89 9.50 -0.43 12.72
N LYS A 90 10.41 -0.72 13.66
CA LYS A 90 11.83 -0.41 13.50
C LYS A 90 12.56 -1.56 12.80
N ILE A 91 13.42 -1.23 11.83
CA ILE A 91 14.33 -2.23 11.26
C ILE A 91 15.35 -2.68 12.30
N SER A 92 15.88 -3.88 12.11
CA SER A 92 16.84 -4.50 13.02
C SER A 92 18.24 -3.94 12.82
N ASP A 93 18.95 -3.73 13.91
CA ASP A 93 20.39 -3.48 13.91
C ASP A 93 21.20 -4.80 13.79
N ASP A 94 20.56 -5.97 14.02
CA ASP A 94 21.12 -7.29 13.80
C ASP A 94 21.28 -7.57 12.30
N THR A 95 22.50 -7.72 11.84
CA THR A 95 22.85 -7.97 10.44
C THR A 95 22.43 -9.35 9.92
N THR A 96 22.00 -10.25 10.80
CA THR A 96 21.46 -11.57 10.41
C THR A 96 19.93 -11.53 10.21
N SER A 97 19.26 -10.47 10.65
CA SER A 97 17.84 -10.28 10.46
C SER A 97 17.50 -10.01 8.99
N LEU A 98 16.40 -10.56 8.50
CA LEU A 98 15.90 -10.24 7.15
C LEU A 98 15.49 -8.76 7.03
N ILE A 99 14.94 -8.16 8.11
CA ILE A 99 14.58 -6.73 8.15
C ILE A 99 15.74 -5.87 8.67
N GLN A 100 16.98 -6.13 8.23
CA GLN A 100 18.15 -5.33 8.58
C GLN A 100 18.25 -4.02 7.81
N LYS A 101 19.08 -3.07 8.29
CA LYS A 101 19.36 -1.80 7.58
C LYS A 101 19.80 -2.03 6.14
N GLY A 102 19.11 -1.35 5.21
CA GLY A 102 19.36 -1.46 3.78
C GLY A 102 18.58 -2.57 3.07
N CYS A 103 17.63 -3.24 3.76
CA CYS A 103 16.53 -3.95 3.11
C CYS A 103 15.56 -2.93 2.47
N VAL A 104 14.51 -3.39 1.80
CA VAL A 104 13.42 -2.52 1.34
C VAL A 104 12.12 -2.96 2.02
N ILE A 105 11.46 -2.03 2.69
CA ILE A 105 10.11 -2.21 3.24
C ILE A 105 9.22 -1.20 2.53
N GLU A 106 8.28 -1.68 1.72
CA GLU A 106 7.38 -0.85 0.94
C GLU A 106 5.91 -1.20 1.20
N ARG A 107 5.04 -0.23 0.92
CA ARG A 107 3.58 -0.39 0.95
C ARG A 107 3.02 -0.92 2.27
N PRO A 108 3.49 -0.52 3.47
CA PRO A 108 2.97 -1.06 4.72
C PRO A 108 1.50 -0.73 4.88
N LYS A 109 0.71 -1.72 5.31
CA LYS A 109 -0.71 -1.60 5.63
C LYS A 109 -0.98 -2.29 6.96
N VAL A 110 -1.89 -1.74 7.75
CA VAL A 110 -2.28 -2.30 9.05
C VAL A 110 -3.77 -2.59 9.05
N ILE A 111 -4.13 -3.76 9.55
CA ILE A 111 -5.50 -4.18 9.82
C ILE A 111 -5.64 -4.61 11.28
N TYR A 112 -6.84 -4.47 11.84
CA TYR A 112 -7.13 -4.86 13.21
C TYR A 112 -7.87 -6.19 13.26
N ASN A 113 -7.27 -7.18 13.93
CA ASN A 113 -7.89 -8.45 14.21
C ASN A 113 -8.68 -8.39 15.52
N LYS A 114 -10.01 -8.31 15.42
CA LYS A 114 -10.91 -8.22 16.59
C LYS A 114 -10.87 -9.49 17.46
N LYS A 115 -10.70 -10.67 16.86
CA LYS A 115 -10.67 -11.96 17.55
C LYS A 115 -9.52 -12.03 18.54
N ASN A 116 -8.34 -11.56 18.13
CA ASN A 116 -7.12 -11.64 18.93
C ASN A 116 -6.76 -10.34 19.63
N ASN A 117 -7.57 -9.27 19.44
CA ASN A 117 -7.26 -7.92 19.90
C ASN A 117 -5.82 -7.54 19.52
N GLN A 118 -5.53 -7.57 18.22
CA GLN A 118 -4.17 -7.42 17.70
C GLN A 118 -4.17 -6.62 16.39
N PHE A 119 -3.20 -5.75 16.24
CA PHE A 119 -2.92 -5.04 15.00
C PHE A 119 -1.92 -5.87 14.20
N VAL A 120 -2.20 -6.07 12.91
CA VAL A 120 -1.36 -6.84 12.00
C VAL A 120 -0.94 -5.95 10.86
N MET A 121 0.35 -5.79 10.68
CA MET A 121 0.98 -5.03 9.61
C MET A 121 1.54 -6.00 8.58
N TRP A 122 1.23 -5.80 7.31
CA TRP A 122 1.90 -6.45 6.18
C TRP A 122 2.60 -5.41 5.33
N PHE A 123 3.67 -5.83 4.64
CA PHE A 123 4.47 -4.96 3.78
C PHE A 123 5.20 -5.78 2.70
N HIS A 124 5.47 -5.17 1.56
CA HIS A 124 6.41 -5.69 0.57
C HIS A 124 7.83 -5.64 1.15
N HIS A 125 8.59 -6.71 0.96
CA HIS A 125 9.90 -6.85 1.57
C HIS A 125 10.94 -7.36 0.57
N GLU A 126 11.99 -6.57 0.35
CA GLU A 126 13.16 -6.98 -0.41
C GLU A 126 14.38 -7.11 0.49
N LEU A 127 15.16 -8.13 0.27
CA LEU A 127 16.35 -8.40 1.06
C LEU A 127 17.50 -7.46 0.67
N LYS A 128 18.28 -7.05 1.65
CA LYS A 128 19.46 -6.19 1.44
C LYS A 128 20.36 -6.73 0.34
N GLY A 129 20.64 -5.89 -0.65
CA GLY A 129 21.56 -6.21 -1.76
C GLY A 129 20.99 -7.18 -2.81
N LYS A 130 19.68 -7.49 -2.76
CA LYS A 130 19.00 -8.36 -3.74
C LYS A 130 18.17 -7.59 -4.77
N GLY A 131 18.18 -6.24 -4.72
CA GLY A 131 17.27 -5.45 -5.56
C GLY A 131 15.82 -5.81 -5.27
N TYR A 132 15.07 -6.16 -6.32
CA TYR A 132 13.67 -6.62 -6.23
C TYR A 132 13.51 -8.13 -6.52
N ASP A 133 14.57 -8.92 -6.34
CA ASP A 133 14.57 -10.36 -6.68
C ASP A 133 13.98 -11.24 -5.57
N ALA A 134 14.00 -10.77 -4.32
CA ALA A 134 13.44 -11.53 -3.20
C ALA A 134 11.92 -11.59 -3.25
N ALA A 135 11.27 -10.48 -3.64
CA ALA A 135 9.84 -10.34 -3.84
C ALA A 135 8.99 -11.03 -2.76
N MET A 136 9.32 -10.73 -1.50
CA MET A 136 8.68 -11.34 -0.33
C MET A 136 7.61 -10.40 0.22
N THR A 137 6.72 -10.94 1.04
CA THR A 137 5.87 -10.13 1.92
C THR A 137 6.21 -10.41 3.37
N GLY A 138 6.32 -9.33 4.16
CA GLY A 138 6.63 -9.39 5.59
C GLY A 138 5.39 -9.15 6.44
N VAL A 139 5.33 -9.78 7.60
CA VAL A 139 4.26 -9.59 8.59
C VAL A 139 4.81 -9.25 9.96
N ALA A 140 4.19 -8.26 10.61
CA ALA A 140 4.50 -7.82 11.96
C ALA A 140 3.21 -7.59 12.77
N VAL A 141 3.30 -7.68 14.10
CA VAL A 141 2.13 -7.57 14.98
C VAL A 141 2.40 -6.66 16.17
N SER A 142 1.33 -6.04 16.68
CA SER A 142 1.38 -5.25 17.91
C SER A 142 0.07 -5.35 18.68
N LYS A 143 0.13 -5.13 20.00
CA LYS A 143 -1.06 -4.92 20.85
C LYS A 143 -1.45 -3.44 20.91
N ASN A 144 -0.56 -2.54 20.54
CA ASN A 144 -0.80 -1.10 20.46
C ASN A 144 -0.90 -0.67 19.00
N VAL A 145 -1.86 0.18 18.66
CA VAL A 145 -2.09 0.60 17.28
C VAL A 145 -0.87 1.29 16.67
N ALA A 146 -0.25 2.23 17.37
CA ALA A 146 0.94 2.94 16.88
C ALA A 146 2.25 2.14 17.04
N GLY A 147 2.19 0.92 17.56
CA GLY A 147 3.36 0.08 17.78
C GLY A 147 3.91 0.12 19.22
N PRO A 148 5.13 -0.39 19.47
CA PRO A 148 6.02 -0.99 18.47
C PRO A 148 5.47 -2.32 17.90
N TYR A 149 5.64 -2.52 16.61
CA TYR A 149 5.33 -3.78 15.94
C TYR A 149 6.53 -4.73 16.05
N LYS A 150 6.22 -6.01 16.29
CA LYS A 150 7.21 -7.09 16.27
C LYS A 150 7.10 -7.82 14.94
N TRP A 151 8.16 -7.79 14.14
CA TRP A 151 8.27 -8.60 12.93
C TRP A 151 8.22 -10.09 13.28
N LEU A 152 7.41 -10.86 12.54
CA LEU A 152 7.25 -12.30 12.72
C LEU A 152 8.04 -13.10 11.67
N LYS A 153 7.82 -12.79 10.40
CA LYS A 153 8.42 -13.49 9.26
C LYS A 153 8.30 -12.67 7.98
N SER A 154 9.04 -13.09 6.96
CA SER A 154 8.82 -12.71 5.56
C SER A 154 8.83 -13.96 4.70
N VAL A 155 7.91 -14.05 3.75
CA VAL A 155 7.66 -15.26 2.96
C VAL A 155 7.31 -14.90 1.51
N ASN A 156 7.53 -15.84 0.60
CA ASN A 156 6.87 -15.90 -0.69
C ASN A 156 5.59 -16.72 -0.51
N PRO A 157 4.40 -16.16 -0.75
CA PRO A 157 3.14 -16.82 -0.41
C PRO A 157 2.81 -18.04 -1.28
N ASN A 158 1.91 -18.88 -0.79
CA ASN A 158 1.25 -19.96 -1.55
C ASN A 158 2.20 -21.04 -2.13
N ALA A 159 3.33 -21.35 -1.48
CA ALA A 159 4.24 -22.41 -1.90
C ALA A 159 3.52 -23.76 -2.00
N GLY A 160 3.67 -24.44 -3.14
CA GLY A 160 3.05 -25.75 -3.40
C GLY A 160 1.53 -25.73 -3.64
N ILE A 161 0.94 -24.55 -3.82
CA ILE A 161 -0.51 -24.37 -3.94
C ILE A 161 -0.83 -23.72 -5.30
N TRP A 162 -1.82 -24.28 -6.01
CA TRP A 162 -2.34 -23.71 -7.23
C TRP A 162 -3.44 -22.67 -6.96
N PRO A 163 -3.57 -21.62 -7.80
CA PRO A 163 -4.71 -20.71 -7.71
C PRO A 163 -6.04 -21.46 -7.86
N VAL A 164 -7.06 -21.02 -7.12
CA VAL A 164 -8.37 -21.68 -7.17
C VAL A 164 -9.10 -21.47 -8.50
N ASN A 165 -8.73 -20.46 -9.26
CA ASN A 165 -9.25 -20.20 -10.60
C ASN A 165 -8.47 -20.91 -11.73
N PHE A 166 -7.50 -21.80 -11.39
CA PHE A 166 -6.82 -22.64 -12.38
C PHE A 166 -7.59 -23.95 -12.60
N THR A 167 -7.87 -24.23 -13.87
CA THR A 167 -8.48 -25.51 -14.28
C THR A 167 -7.47 -26.67 -14.19
N ALA A 168 -7.94 -27.89 -14.33
CA ALA A 168 -7.07 -29.07 -14.39
C ALA A 168 -6.08 -29.00 -15.56
N GLU A 169 -6.53 -28.48 -16.70
CA GLU A 169 -5.73 -28.28 -17.91
C GLU A 169 -4.58 -27.30 -17.68
N LEU A 170 -4.86 -26.14 -17.06
CA LEU A 170 -3.82 -25.15 -16.74
C LEU A 170 -2.79 -25.72 -15.76
N LYS A 171 -3.22 -26.49 -14.76
CA LYS A 171 -2.31 -27.13 -13.80
C LYS A 171 -1.44 -28.22 -14.44
N ALA A 172 -1.92 -28.86 -15.51
CA ALA A 172 -1.20 -29.91 -16.24
C ALA A 172 -0.26 -29.36 -17.32
N MET A 173 -0.37 -28.08 -17.69
CA MET A 173 0.48 -27.45 -18.72
C MET A 173 1.96 -27.54 -18.34
N LYS A 174 2.83 -27.66 -19.37
CA LYS A 174 4.28 -27.66 -19.22
C LYS A 174 4.88 -26.62 -20.16
N PHE A 175 5.70 -25.76 -19.60
CA PHE A 175 6.40 -24.70 -20.34
C PHE A 175 7.86 -25.16 -20.49
N THR A 176 8.18 -25.84 -21.60
CA THR A 176 9.49 -26.43 -21.86
C THR A 176 10.34 -25.59 -22.81
N GLU A 177 9.72 -24.73 -23.59
CA GLU A 177 10.40 -23.89 -24.56
C GLU A 177 10.74 -22.53 -23.97
N LYS A 178 11.92 -22.01 -24.30
CA LYS A 178 12.31 -20.65 -23.98
C LYS A 178 11.61 -19.69 -24.95
N LEU A 179 10.56 -19.05 -24.48
CA LEU A 179 9.82 -18.03 -25.24
C LEU A 179 10.56 -16.69 -25.19
N LYS A 180 10.41 -15.89 -26.23
CA LYS A 180 10.93 -14.54 -26.27
C LYS A 180 10.07 -13.65 -25.38
N ASP A 181 10.66 -13.01 -24.40
CA ASP A 181 9.97 -12.09 -23.49
C ASP A 181 9.16 -11.05 -24.29
N TRP A 182 7.95 -10.78 -23.81
CA TRP A 182 6.99 -9.82 -24.39
C TRP A 182 6.41 -10.20 -25.78
N SER A 183 6.75 -11.38 -26.33
CA SER A 183 6.03 -11.89 -27.52
C SER A 183 4.58 -12.27 -27.15
N GLU A 184 3.71 -12.43 -28.14
CA GLU A 184 2.31 -12.85 -27.91
C GLU A 184 2.24 -14.28 -27.36
N GLU A 185 3.15 -15.16 -27.79
CA GLU A 185 3.27 -16.52 -27.27
C GLU A 185 3.68 -16.52 -25.79
N TRP A 186 4.65 -15.67 -25.42
CA TRP A 186 5.07 -15.50 -24.04
C TRP A 186 3.94 -14.92 -23.16
N LYS A 187 3.25 -13.88 -23.61
CA LYS A 187 2.09 -13.33 -22.90
C LYS A 187 0.98 -14.37 -22.72
N THR A 188 0.76 -15.20 -23.73
CA THR A 188 -0.18 -16.32 -23.67
C THR A 188 0.24 -17.32 -22.61
N ALA A 189 1.53 -17.71 -22.57
CA ALA A 189 2.07 -18.60 -21.56
C ALA A 189 1.94 -18.01 -20.13
N VAL A 190 2.17 -16.70 -19.96
CA VAL A 190 1.94 -16.01 -18.68
C VAL A 190 0.47 -16.13 -18.25
N LYS A 191 -0.47 -15.87 -19.16
CA LYS A 191 -1.92 -16.04 -18.89
C LYS A 191 -2.29 -17.48 -18.53
N GLN A 192 -1.51 -18.43 -18.98
CA GLN A 192 -1.69 -19.86 -18.75
C GLN A 192 -0.90 -20.37 -17.49
N GLY A 193 -0.21 -19.47 -16.79
CA GLY A 193 0.45 -19.79 -15.52
C GLY A 193 1.94 -20.13 -15.60
N LEU A 194 2.65 -19.66 -16.62
CA LEU A 194 4.10 -19.83 -16.76
C LEU A 194 4.85 -19.49 -15.48
N PHE A 195 4.58 -18.32 -14.88
CA PHE A 195 5.25 -17.88 -13.65
C PHE A 195 4.68 -18.54 -12.39
N VAL A 196 3.38 -18.81 -12.35
CA VAL A 196 2.79 -19.60 -11.25
C VAL A 196 3.48 -20.95 -11.15
N GLN A 197 3.75 -21.60 -12.29
CA GLN A 197 4.46 -22.88 -12.33
C GLN A 197 5.95 -22.71 -11.96
N ARG A 198 6.62 -21.66 -12.46
CA ARG A 198 8.02 -21.36 -12.14
C ARG A 198 8.23 -21.27 -10.62
N ASP A 199 7.32 -20.56 -9.95
CA ASP A 199 7.45 -20.20 -8.54
C ASP A 199 6.69 -21.19 -7.63
N PHE A 200 6.05 -22.22 -8.18
CA PHE A 200 5.17 -23.13 -7.47
C PHE A 200 5.79 -23.70 -6.19
N THR A 201 7.01 -24.21 -6.26
CA THR A 201 7.65 -24.90 -5.13
C THR A 201 8.15 -23.93 -4.05
N LYS A 202 8.65 -22.74 -4.47
CA LYS A 202 9.28 -21.77 -3.57
C LYS A 202 8.28 -20.78 -2.97
N GLY A 203 7.10 -20.68 -3.55
CA GLY A 203 6.10 -19.65 -3.26
C GLY A 203 6.15 -18.52 -4.27
N GLN A 204 5.01 -17.88 -4.44
CA GLN A 204 4.79 -16.84 -5.43
C GLN A 204 5.49 -15.53 -5.04
N MET A 205 5.92 -14.74 -6.01
CA MET A 205 6.44 -13.40 -5.75
C MET A 205 5.35 -12.52 -5.13
N ALA A 206 5.71 -11.63 -4.21
CA ALA A 206 4.80 -10.64 -3.62
C ALA A 206 5.51 -9.30 -3.51
N ARG A 207 5.15 -8.37 -4.39
CA ARG A 207 5.67 -6.98 -4.42
C ARG A 207 4.61 -6.01 -3.93
N ASP A 208 4.35 -4.91 -4.63
CA ASP A 208 3.37 -3.90 -4.25
C ASP A 208 2.06 -4.52 -3.76
N MET A 209 1.60 -4.10 -2.57
CA MET A 209 0.50 -4.79 -1.93
C MET A 209 -0.52 -3.85 -1.28
N ALA A 210 -1.72 -4.38 -1.11
CA ALA A 210 -2.79 -3.83 -0.29
C ALA A 210 -3.35 -4.90 0.65
N LEU A 211 -4.03 -4.45 1.70
CA LEU A 211 -4.85 -5.30 2.56
C LEU A 211 -6.31 -4.87 2.46
N TYR A 212 -7.20 -5.84 2.54
CA TYR A 212 -8.63 -5.60 2.61
C TYR A 212 -9.28 -6.55 3.62
N VAL A 213 -10.11 -6.01 4.50
CA VAL A 213 -10.96 -6.80 5.41
C VAL A 213 -12.41 -6.64 4.95
N ASP A 214 -13.03 -7.73 4.56
CA ASP A 214 -14.41 -7.73 4.08
C ASP A 214 -15.42 -7.71 5.23
N ASP A 215 -16.69 -7.43 4.91
CA ASP A 215 -17.80 -7.30 5.87
C ASP A 215 -17.99 -8.55 6.74
N ASN A 216 -17.63 -9.72 6.23
CA ASN A 216 -17.68 -11.00 6.96
C ASN A 216 -16.46 -11.24 7.87
N GLY A 217 -15.52 -10.30 7.94
CA GLY A 217 -14.31 -10.40 8.75
C GLY A 217 -13.18 -11.20 8.11
N LYS A 218 -13.32 -11.70 6.89
CA LYS A 218 -12.20 -12.29 6.15
C LYS A 218 -11.25 -11.20 5.67
N ALA A 219 -9.97 -11.45 5.80
CA ALA A 219 -8.92 -10.55 5.33
C ALA A 219 -8.24 -11.11 4.09
N TYR A 220 -7.82 -10.20 3.23
CA TYR A 220 -7.18 -10.52 1.96
C TYR A 220 -5.91 -9.68 1.78
N HIS A 221 -4.88 -10.34 1.24
CA HIS A 221 -3.63 -9.74 0.80
C HIS A 221 -3.64 -9.69 -0.72
N ILE A 222 -3.68 -8.49 -1.28
CA ILE A 222 -3.66 -8.24 -2.72
C ILE A 222 -2.25 -7.81 -3.09
N HIS A 223 -1.61 -8.43 -4.06
CA HIS A 223 -0.23 -8.07 -4.40
C HIS A 223 0.11 -8.29 -5.87
N ALA A 224 1.07 -7.52 -6.36
CA ALA A 224 1.70 -7.76 -7.64
C ALA A 224 2.63 -8.97 -7.53
N SER A 225 2.52 -9.88 -8.48
CA SER A 225 3.27 -11.13 -8.58
C SER A 225 3.82 -11.33 -9.99
N GLU A 226 4.55 -12.43 -10.20
CA GLU A 226 4.97 -12.83 -11.55
C GLU A 226 5.71 -11.71 -12.30
N GLU A 227 6.73 -11.10 -11.69
CA GLU A 227 7.45 -9.92 -12.22
C GLU A 227 6.51 -8.72 -12.47
N ASN A 228 5.51 -8.53 -11.62
CA ASN A 228 4.41 -7.56 -11.74
C ASN A 228 3.47 -7.82 -12.93
N LEU A 229 3.54 -8.98 -13.56
CA LEU A 229 2.71 -9.31 -14.73
C LEU A 229 1.28 -9.66 -14.34
N THR A 230 1.09 -10.16 -13.12
CA THR A 230 -0.19 -10.66 -12.65
C THR A 230 -0.43 -10.16 -11.22
N LEU A 231 -1.66 -9.81 -10.88
CA LEU A 231 -2.05 -9.57 -9.49
C LEU A 231 -2.53 -10.87 -8.86
N HIS A 232 -2.21 -11.09 -7.59
CA HIS A 232 -2.76 -12.15 -6.78
C HIS A 232 -3.64 -11.59 -5.68
N ILE A 233 -4.76 -12.25 -5.38
CA ILE A 233 -5.59 -11.99 -4.21
C ILE A 233 -5.57 -13.26 -3.37
N SER A 234 -4.98 -13.19 -2.18
CA SER A 234 -4.80 -14.32 -1.27
C SER A 234 -5.60 -14.13 0.01
N GLU A 235 -6.41 -15.12 0.40
CA GLU A 235 -7.14 -15.10 1.66
C GLU A 235 -6.16 -15.33 2.82
N LEU A 236 -6.22 -14.46 3.84
CA LEU A 236 -5.46 -14.62 5.07
C LEU A 236 -6.19 -15.55 6.06
N ASN A 237 -5.43 -16.17 6.97
CA ASN A 237 -5.98 -16.96 8.04
C ASN A 237 -6.75 -16.12 9.07
N ASP A 238 -7.43 -16.78 10.01
CA ASP A 238 -8.22 -16.12 11.05
C ASP A 238 -7.42 -15.14 11.92
N ASP A 239 -6.12 -15.33 12.06
CA ASP A 239 -5.23 -14.46 12.82
C ASP A 239 -4.67 -13.29 12.00
N TYR A 240 -4.91 -13.28 10.69
CA TYR A 240 -4.39 -12.35 9.69
C TYR A 240 -2.86 -12.36 9.54
N THR A 241 -2.19 -13.38 10.06
CA THR A 241 -0.72 -13.46 10.11
C THR A 241 -0.14 -14.48 9.14
N ASP A 242 -1.00 -15.20 8.40
CA ASP A 242 -0.59 -16.20 7.41
C ASP A 242 -1.65 -16.34 6.31
N PHE A 243 -1.30 -17.09 5.27
CA PHE A 243 -2.18 -17.41 4.15
C PHE A 243 -2.96 -18.72 4.42
N THR A 244 -4.22 -18.77 3.96
CA THR A 244 -5.01 -20.01 4.00
C THR A 244 -4.62 -20.99 2.89
N GLY A 245 -3.88 -20.52 1.89
CA GLY A 245 -3.62 -21.23 0.65
C GLY A 245 -4.69 -21.03 -0.43
N LYS A 246 -5.75 -20.28 -0.15
CA LYS A 246 -6.73 -19.90 -1.17
C LYS A 246 -6.32 -18.60 -1.82
N TYR A 247 -6.04 -18.62 -3.11
CA TYR A 247 -5.74 -17.40 -3.88
C TYR A 247 -6.21 -17.53 -5.32
N ILE A 248 -6.36 -16.37 -5.97
CA ILE A 248 -6.65 -16.25 -7.40
C ILE A 248 -5.59 -15.41 -8.08
N THR A 249 -5.44 -15.61 -9.39
CA THR A 249 -4.73 -14.71 -10.30
C THR A 249 -5.73 -13.72 -10.91
N VAL A 250 -5.33 -12.46 -11.02
CA VAL A 250 -6.13 -11.37 -11.57
C VAL A 250 -5.32 -10.63 -12.63
N ALA A 251 -5.94 -10.29 -13.75
CA ALA A 251 -5.33 -9.59 -14.87
C ALA A 251 -3.97 -10.18 -15.31
N PRO A 252 -3.87 -11.48 -15.60
CA PRO A 252 -2.61 -12.12 -15.97
C PRO A 252 -2.04 -11.51 -17.26
N ALA A 253 -0.73 -11.29 -17.30
CA ALA A 253 0.02 -10.53 -18.30
C ALA A 253 -0.43 -9.06 -18.44
N GLY A 254 -1.17 -8.53 -17.47
CA GLY A 254 -1.63 -7.14 -17.45
C GLY A 254 -0.56 -6.14 -17.07
N HIS A 255 0.49 -6.57 -16.37
CA HIS A 255 1.60 -5.75 -15.89
C HIS A 255 1.12 -4.60 -15.01
N ASN A 256 0.70 -4.95 -13.78
CA ASN A 256 0.07 -4.04 -12.82
C ASN A 256 0.84 -3.96 -11.51
N GLU A 257 0.94 -2.74 -10.97
CA GLU A 257 1.51 -2.41 -9.66
C GLU A 257 0.50 -1.65 -8.80
N ALA A 258 0.88 -1.39 -7.55
CA ALA A 258 0.21 -0.46 -6.65
C ALA A 258 -1.31 -0.72 -6.48
N PRO A 259 -1.75 -1.95 -6.18
CA PRO A 259 -3.17 -2.23 -6.00
C PRO A 259 -3.73 -1.47 -4.80
N SER A 260 -4.94 -0.92 -4.97
CA SER A 260 -5.74 -0.34 -3.90
C SER A 260 -7.20 -0.71 -4.11
N LEU A 261 -7.86 -1.24 -3.08
CA LEU A 261 -9.15 -1.89 -3.20
C LEU A 261 -10.19 -1.28 -2.25
N PHE A 262 -11.43 -1.17 -2.72
CA PHE A 262 -12.58 -0.80 -1.91
C PHE A 262 -13.85 -1.51 -2.40
N LYS A 263 -14.89 -1.49 -1.55
CA LYS A 263 -16.21 -2.03 -1.87
C LYS A 263 -17.25 -0.94 -1.76
N LYS A 264 -18.15 -0.86 -2.74
CA LYS A 264 -19.29 0.03 -2.71
C LYS A 264 -20.52 -0.68 -3.27
N ASP A 265 -21.63 -0.61 -2.54
CA ASP A 265 -22.93 -1.18 -2.93
C ASP A 265 -22.82 -2.67 -3.36
N GLY A 266 -22.03 -3.45 -2.64
CA GLY A 266 -21.81 -4.87 -2.89
C GLY A 266 -20.76 -5.19 -3.96
N LYS A 267 -20.30 -4.21 -4.74
CA LYS A 267 -19.32 -4.36 -5.81
C LYS A 267 -17.93 -3.97 -5.35
N TYR A 268 -16.93 -4.77 -5.73
CA TYR A 268 -15.53 -4.49 -5.45
C TYR A 268 -14.91 -3.71 -6.60
N PHE A 269 -14.09 -2.73 -6.26
CA PHE A 269 -13.31 -1.93 -7.19
C PHE A 269 -11.85 -1.95 -6.80
N MET A 270 -10.96 -2.02 -7.78
CA MET A 270 -9.51 -1.96 -7.57
C MET A 270 -8.90 -0.96 -8.54
N ILE A 271 -8.11 -0.04 -8.01
CA ILE A 271 -7.28 0.88 -8.79
C ILE A 271 -5.84 0.41 -8.68
N THR A 272 -5.16 0.31 -9.84
CA THR A 272 -3.75 -0.08 -9.96
C THR A 272 -3.04 0.91 -10.87
N SER A 273 -1.72 0.79 -11.00
CA SER A 273 -0.92 1.45 -12.03
C SER A 273 -0.36 0.44 -13.04
N GLY A 274 0.17 0.92 -14.17
CA GLY A 274 1.12 0.16 -14.96
C GLY A 274 2.50 0.13 -14.30
N CYS A 275 3.45 -0.54 -14.94
CA CYS A 275 4.83 -0.66 -14.47
C CYS A 275 5.75 0.18 -15.37
N THR A 276 6.14 1.33 -14.90
CA THR A 276 7.03 2.28 -15.60
C THR A 276 8.17 2.76 -14.71
N GLY A 277 8.53 1.97 -13.70
CA GLY A 277 9.48 2.35 -12.66
C GLY A 277 8.94 3.53 -11.85
N TRP A 278 9.77 4.55 -11.65
CA TRP A 278 9.37 5.76 -10.90
C TRP A 278 8.55 6.77 -11.73
N ALA A 279 8.45 6.58 -13.05
CA ALA A 279 7.66 7.46 -13.90
C ALA A 279 6.16 7.20 -13.69
N PRO A 280 5.32 8.24 -13.55
CA PRO A 280 3.89 8.06 -13.41
C PRO A 280 3.26 7.57 -14.72
N ASN A 281 2.15 6.86 -14.61
CA ASN A 281 1.38 6.34 -15.75
C ASN A 281 -0.13 6.38 -15.45
N ALA A 282 -0.94 6.03 -16.43
CA ALA A 282 -2.39 6.01 -16.30
C ALA A 282 -2.83 4.97 -15.26
N ALA A 283 -3.68 5.37 -14.32
CA ALA A 283 -4.34 4.46 -13.41
C ALA A 283 -5.25 3.49 -14.17
N ARG A 284 -5.47 2.33 -13.59
CA ARG A 284 -6.27 1.25 -14.17
C ARG A 284 -7.33 0.81 -13.19
N LEU A 285 -8.59 0.96 -13.58
CA LEU A 285 -9.73 0.56 -12.77
C LEU A 285 -10.22 -0.82 -13.21
N MET A 286 -10.44 -1.68 -12.23
CA MET A 286 -11.08 -2.98 -12.39
C MET A 286 -12.23 -3.12 -11.40
N SER A 287 -13.18 -4.01 -11.70
CA SER A 287 -14.26 -4.35 -10.77
C SER A 287 -14.60 -5.85 -10.78
N ALA A 288 -15.20 -6.30 -9.67
CA ALA A 288 -15.71 -7.66 -9.51
C ALA A 288 -16.95 -7.66 -8.61
N ASP A 289 -17.81 -8.67 -8.76
CA ASP A 289 -18.97 -8.89 -7.87
C ASP A 289 -18.58 -9.70 -6.61
N SER A 290 -17.41 -10.35 -6.65
CA SER A 290 -16.83 -11.07 -5.52
C SER A 290 -15.31 -10.86 -5.52
N ILE A 291 -14.72 -10.67 -4.33
CA ILE A 291 -13.28 -10.41 -4.21
C ILE A 291 -12.42 -11.56 -4.76
N MET A 292 -12.89 -12.80 -4.61
CA MET A 292 -12.26 -14.02 -5.15
C MET A 292 -12.87 -14.49 -6.48
N GLY A 293 -13.67 -13.62 -7.12
CA GLY A 293 -14.32 -13.89 -8.41
C GLY A 293 -13.53 -13.35 -9.60
N GLU A 294 -14.24 -13.21 -10.72
CA GLU A 294 -13.69 -12.66 -11.96
C GLU A 294 -13.62 -11.14 -11.89
N TRP A 295 -12.47 -10.58 -12.23
CA TRP A 295 -12.20 -9.14 -12.28
C TRP A 295 -12.20 -8.67 -13.75
N SER A 296 -12.97 -7.63 -14.01
CA SER A 296 -13.09 -7.00 -15.33
C SER A 296 -12.44 -5.64 -15.36
N PHE A 297 -11.63 -5.37 -16.38
CA PHE A 297 -11.03 -4.06 -16.62
C PHE A 297 -12.08 -3.08 -17.13
N ILE A 298 -12.11 -1.87 -16.56
CA ILE A 298 -13.05 -0.79 -16.92
C ILE A 298 -12.33 0.28 -17.75
N GLY A 299 -11.16 0.73 -17.32
CA GLY A 299 -10.40 1.79 -17.97
C GLY A 299 -9.59 2.64 -17.00
N ASN A 300 -9.20 3.85 -17.44
CA ASN A 300 -8.58 4.84 -16.58
C ASN A 300 -9.68 5.60 -15.82
N PRO A 301 -9.67 5.61 -14.47
CA PRO A 301 -10.66 6.35 -13.69
C PRO A 301 -10.38 7.86 -13.63
N CYS A 302 -9.20 8.32 -13.99
CA CYS A 302 -8.82 9.73 -13.95
C CYS A 302 -9.37 10.50 -15.15
N LEU A 303 -9.89 11.71 -14.92
CA LEU A 303 -10.45 12.59 -15.96
C LEU A 303 -9.70 13.92 -16.02
N GLY A 304 -9.72 14.56 -17.17
CA GLY A 304 -9.14 15.90 -17.38
C GLY A 304 -7.63 15.90 -17.61
N ASP A 305 -6.99 17.04 -17.33
CA ASP A 305 -5.56 17.23 -17.53
C ASP A 305 -4.74 16.26 -16.65
N LYS A 306 -3.66 15.69 -17.23
CA LYS A 306 -2.77 14.72 -16.56
C LYS A 306 -3.45 13.42 -16.09
N ALA A 307 -4.62 13.08 -16.62
CA ALA A 307 -5.30 11.83 -16.34
C ALA A 307 -4.47 10.61 -16.80
N ASP A 308 -3.71 10.74 -17.88
CA ASP A 308 -2.82 9.73 -18.45
C ASP A 308 -1.60 9.40 -17.58
N ILE A 309 -1.32 10.22 -16.59
CA ILE A 309 -0.25 10.02 -15.60
C ILE A 309 -0.78 10.06 -14.15
N THR A 310 -2.08 9.82 -13.97
CA THR A 310 -2.72 9.81 -12.63
C THR A 310 -2.36 11.06 -11.82
N TYR A 311 -2.41 12.25 -12.46
CA TYR A 311 -2.03 13.54 -11.89
C TYR A 311 -0.58 13.59 -11.35
N ASN A 312 0.33 12.87 -12.02
CA ASN A 312 1.72 12.69 -11.63
C ASN A 312 1.83 11.97 -10.26
N SER A 313 1.16 10.83 -10.12
CA SER A 313 1.17 10.03 -8.89
C SER A 313 0.89 8.55 -9.15
N GLN A 314 1.04 7.72 -8.12
CA GLN A 314 0.74 6.30 -8.12
C GLN A 314 -0.12 5.95 -6.90
N SER A 315 -1.17 5.15 -7.08
CA SER A 315 -2.07 4.73 -6.01
C SER A 315 -1.34 4.07 -4.84
N THR A 316 -1.84 4.26 -3.62
CA THR A 316 -1.31 3.60 -2.42
C THR A 316 -2.41 2.96 -1.59
N TYR A 317 -3.56 3.63 -1.47
CA TYR A 317 -4.67 3.18 -0.66
C TYR A 317 -5.98 3.86 -1.08
N ILE A 318 -7.10 3.26 -0.73
CA ILE A 318 -8.40 3.92 -0.81
C ILE A 318 -9.02 3.88 0.58
N LEU A 319 -9.25 5.06 1.15
CA LEU A 319 -9.81 5.22 2.48
C LEU A 319 -11.33 5.39 2.41
N PRO A 320 -12.14 4.44 2.88
CA PRO A 320 -13.53 4.69 3.20
C PRO A 320 -13.60 5.63 4.41
N VAL A 321 -14.33 6.75 4.30
CA VAL A 321 -14.41 7.76 5.37
C VAL A 321 -15.50 7.37 6.36
N PRO A 322 -15.17 6.95 7.60
CA PRO A 322 -16.16 6.56 8.61
C PRO A 322 -17.15 7.69 8.91
N GLY A 323 -18.43 7.34 9.01
CA GLY A 323 -19.50 8.32 9.27
C GLY A 323 -19.94 9.17 8.07
N LYS A 324 -19.26 9.01 6.91
CA LYS A 324 -19.63 9.67 5.63
C LYS A 324 -20.00 8.58 4.62
N ASN A 325 -21.27 8.18 4.61
CA ASN A 325 -21.73 7.07 3.78
C ASN A 325 -21.42 7.27 2.30
N GLY A 326 -20.74 6.29 1.70
CA GLY A 326 -20.34 6.30 0.28
C GLY A 326 -19.20 7.24 -0.07
N MET A 327 -18.52 7.85 0.92
CA MET A 327 -17.37 8.69 0.68
C MET A 327 -16.07 7.87 0.75
N PHE A 328 -15.26 8.00 -0.28
CA PHE A 328 -13.94 7.37 -0.38
C PHE A 328 -12.91 8.41 -0.78
N ILE A 329 -11.71 8.29 -0.21
CA ILE A 329 -10.54 9.12 -0.57
C ILE A 329 -9.54 8.22 -1.30
N PHE A 330 -9.22 8.57 -2.54
CA PHE A 330 -8.08 8.03 -3.27
C PHE A 330 -6.81 8.62 -2.69
N MET A 331 -5.93 7.77 -2.20
CA MET A 331 -4.60 8.14 -1.71
C MET A 331 -3.55 7.67 -2.69
N ALA A 332 -2.65 8.56 -3.07
CA ALA A 332 -1.55 8.29 -3.99
C ALA A 332 -0.30 9.06 -3.58
N ASP A 333 0.85 8.57 -3.99
CA ASP A 333 2.13 9.25 -3.81
C ASP A 333 2.66 9.78 -5.13
N ARG A 334 3.19 11.00 -5.08
CA ARG A 334 4.03 11.59 -6.11
C ARG A 334 5.48 11.36 -5.70
N TRP A 335 6.10 10.38 -6.35
CA TRP A 335 7.48 10.01 -6.07
C TRP A 335 8.47 11.07 -6.55
N VAL A 336 9.56 11.25 -5.80
CA VAL A 336 10.70 12.09 -6.16
C VAL A 336 11.96 11.22 -6.11
N PRO A 337 12.32 10.52 -7.20
CA PRO A 337 13.39 9.53 -7.20
C PRO A 337 14.77 10.11 -6.88
N GLU A 338 14.98 11.41 -7.17
CA GLU A 338 16.24 12.09 -6.89
C GLU A 338 16.45 12.36 -5.39
N ASN A 339 15.33 12.50 -4.66
CA ASN A 339 15.33 12.71 -3.22
C ASN A 339 14.08 12.06 -2.61
N ALA A 340 14.17 10.79 -2.21
CA ALA A 340 13.03 9.96 -1.84
C ALA A 340 12.16 10.55 -0.73
N ILE A 341 12.75 11.29 0.23
CA ILE A 341 12.01 11.93 1.32
C ILE A 341 11.08 13.06 0.84
N ASP A 342 11.32 13.63 -0.33
CA ASP A 342 10.54 14.74 -0.90
C ASP A 342 9.25 14.31 -1.61
N GLY A 343 8.87 13.05 -1.53
CA GLY A 343 7.58 12.58 -2.04
C GLY A 343 6.42 13.44 -1.54
N ARG A 344 5.35 13.56 -2.34
CA ARG A 344 4.14 14.32 -2.00
C ARG A 344 2.92 13.43 -2.07
N TYR A 345 1.87 13.82 -1.37
CA TYR A 345 0.64 13.06 -1.28
C TYR A 345 -0.43 13.68 -2.17
N ILE A 346 -1.06 12.85 -2.99
CA ILE A 346 -2.19 13.21 -3.83
C ILE A 346 -3.41 12.51 -3.26
N TRP A 347 -4.20 13.24 -2.47
CA TRP A 347 -5.44 12.74 -1.91
C TRP A 347 -6.61 13.42 -2.60
N LEU A 348 -7.47 12.63 -3.26
CA LEU A 348 -8.61 13.13 -4.03
C LEU A 348 -9.90 12.40 -3.63
N PRO A 349 -11.06 13.07 -3.63
CA PRO A 349 -12.33 12.39 -3.41
C PRO A 349 -12.65 11.50 -4.62
N ILE A 350 -13.04 10.24 -4.35
CA ILE A 350 -13.62 9.38 -5.39
C ILE A 350 -15.05 9.83 -5.64
N GLN A 351 -15.37 10.11 -6.89
CA GLN A 351 -16.72 10.41 -7.36
C GLN A 351 -17.30 9.18 -8.08
N PHE A 352 -18.60 9.16 -8.27
CA PHE A 352 -19.29 8.06 -8.93
C PHE A 352 -20.23 8.61 -10.00
N ASP A 353 -20.21 7.99 -11.18
CA ASP A 353 -21.17 8.28 -12.24
C ASP A 353 -22.56 7.73 -11.88
N PRO A 354 -23.61 8.04 -12.66
CA PRO A 354 -24.97 7.52 -12.43
C PRO A 354 -25.09 6.00 -12.45
N LYS A 355 -24.10 5.29 -13.01
CA LYS A 355 -24.04 3.82 -13.05
C LYS A 355 -23.26 3.24 -11.86
N GLY A 356 -22.73 4.12 -10.97
CA GLY A 356 -21.92 3.72 -9.82
C GLY A 356 -20.45 3.43 -10.15
N THR A 357 -19.97 3.80 -11.33
CA THR A 357 -18.55 3.63 -11.71
C THR A 357 -17.71 4.74 -11.07
N PRO A 358 -16.64 4.41 -10.33
CA PRO A 358 -15.79 5.41 -9.71
C PRO A 358 -14.94 6.15 -10.73
N PHE A 359 -14.76 7.46 -10.50
CA PHE A 359 -13.86 8.29 -11.26
C PHE A 359 -13.18 9.34 -10.36
N LEU A 360 -12.10 9.95 -10.86
CA LEU A 360 -11.28 10.94 -10.19
C LEU A 360 -11.16 12.19 -11.05
N GLU A 361 -11.25 13.35 -10.41
CA GLU A 361 -10.94 14.65 -11.01
C GLU A 361 -9.96 15.39 -10.13
N TRP A 362 -9.06 16.12 -10.73
CA TRP A 362 -8.11 16.97 -10.00
C TRP A 362 -8.85 18.06 -9.21
N LYS A 363 -8.40 18.30 -7.99
CA LYS A 363 -8.81 19.39 -7.12
C LYS A 363 -7.55 20.06 -6.56
N ASP A 364 -7.39 21.36 -6.75
CA ASP A 364 -6.26 22.11 -6.16
C ASP A 364 -6.37 22.16 -4.64
N GLU A 365 -7.60 22.25 -4.15
CA GLU A 365 -7.96 22.22 -2.73
C GLU A 365 -9.38 21.65 -2.56
N TRP A 366 -9.60 20.87 -1.51
CA TRP A 366 -10.93 20.35 -1.19
C TRP A 366 -11.06 19.95 0.29
N SER A 367 -12.30 19.86 0.77
CA SER A 367 -12.66 19.41 2.12
C SER A 367 -13.95 18.58 2.08
N TYR A 368 -14.31 17.90 3.18
CA TYR A 368 -15.52 17.08 3.33
C TYR A 368 -16.30 17.38 4.60
#